data_6c8d6fe845422fec55ac03d574adb627
#
_entry.id   6c8d6fe845422fec55ac03d574adb627
#
_cell.length_a   1.000
_cell.length_b   1.000
_cell.length_c   1.000
_cell.angle_alpha   90.00
_cell.angle_beta   90.00
_cell.angle_gamma   90.00
#
_symmetry.space_group_name_H-M   'P 1'
#
loop_
_entity.id
_entity.type
_entity.pdbx_description
1 polymer ?
#
loop_
_entity_poly.entity_id
_entity_poly.type
_entity_poly.pdbx_seq_one_letter_code
_entity_poly.pdbx_strand_id
1 'polypeptide(L)' 'MSDDTTPFADFSLERAIALRWALRDIKGKRLRMSPVSESDIATLSQLGLIEIRDDVPVLTQAGHDALG' A
#
# COMPACT_ATOMS: atom_id res chain seq x y z
N MET A 1 -5.21 -3.27 -22.05
CA MET A 1 -5.19 -3.32 -21.56
C MET A 1 -4.37 -3.23 -20.76
N SER A 2 -4.02 -2.94 -20.29
CA SER A 2 -3.13 -2.76 -19.78
C SER A 2 -3.06 -2.65 -18.43
N ASP A 3 -3.86 -2.98 -17.68
CA ASP A 3 -3.85 -2.94 -16.30
C ASP A 3 -3.04 -3.98 -15.66
N ASP A 4 -2.47 -4.84 -16.45
CA ASP A 4 -1.72 -5.95 -15.94
C ASP A 4 -0.44 -5.55 -15.25
N THR A 5 -0.07 -4.28 -15.38
CA THR A 5 1.16 -3.82 -14.76
C THR A 5 0.97 -3.34 -13.34
N THR A 6 -0.25 -3.35 -12.81
CA THR A 6 -0.45 -2.87 -11.46
C THR A 6 0.02 -3.92 -10.46
N PRO A 7 0.57 -3.50 -9.32
CA PRO A 7 0.99 -4.46 -8.30
C PRO A 7 -0.17 -5.19 -7.65
N PHE A 8 -1.39 -4.75 -7.91
CA PHE A 8 -2.57 -5.36 -7.31
C PHE A 8 -3.37 -6.18 -8.31
N ALA A 9 -2.78 -6.54 -9.44
CA ALA A 9 -3.52 -7.25 -10.48
C ALA A 9 -4.08 -8.59 -10.02
N ASP A 10 -3.40 -9.24 -9.07
CA ASP A 10 -3.83 -10.54 -8.58
C ASP A 10 -4.87 -10.46 -7.48
N PHE A 11 -5.26 -9.26 -7.08
CA PHE A 11 -6.23 -9.10 -6.01
C PHE A 11 -7.60 -8.77 -6.59
N SER A 12 -8.64 -9.04 -5.82
CA SER A 12 -9.97 -8.60 -6.22
C SER A 12 -10.00 -7.08 -6.30
N LEU A 13 -10.98 -6.53 -7.02
CA LEU A 13 -11.09 -5.09 -7.15
C LEU A 13 -11.23 -4.41 -5.80
N GLU A 14 -12.04 -4.98 -4.91
CA GLU A 14 -12.24 -4.39 -3.59
C GLU A 14 -10.94 -4.40 -2.79
N ARG A 15 -10.20 -5.49 -2.88
CA ARG A 15 -8.94 -5.59 -2.14
C ARG A 15 -7.92 -4.60 -2.70
N ALA A 16 -7.86 -4.49 -4.02
CA ALA A 16 -6.93 -3.58 -4.66
C ALA A 16 -7.21 -2.14 -4.26
N ILE A 17 -8.48 -1.76 -4.21
CA ILE A 17 -8.86 -0.42 -3.80
C ILE A 17 -8.46 -0.17 -2.36
N ALA A 18 -8.71 -1.15 -1.49
CA ALA A 18 -8.36 -1.00 -0.07
C ALA A 18 -6.86 -0.82 0.10
N LEU A 19 -6.06 -1.60 -0.64
CA LEU A 19 -4.61 -1.49 -0.53
C LEU A 19 -4.09 -0.16 -1.04
N ARG A 20 -4.70 0.38 -2.09
CA ARG A 20 -4.31 1.69 -2.59
C ARG A 20 -4.64 2.79 -1.59
N TRP A 21 -5.78 2.71 -0.95
CA TRP A 21 -6.12 3.66 0.10
C TRP A 21 -5.14 3.57 1.26
N ALA A 22 -4.74 2.35 1.62
CA ALA A 22 -3.76 2.16 2.67
C ALA A 22 -2.44 2.83 2.31
N LEU A 23 -1.99 2.68 1.06
CA LEU A 23 -0.78 3.35 0.61
C LEU A 23 -0.89 4.87 0.72
N ARG A 24 -2.03 5.42 0.34
CA ARG A 24 -2.23 6.86 0.43
C ARG A 24 -2.19 7.35 1.87
N ASP A 25 -2.78 6.58 2.76
CA ASP A 25 -2.77 6.94 4.18
C ASP A 25 -1.35 6.91 4.74
N ILE A 26 -0.58 5.91 4.35
CA ILE A 26 0.80 5.82 4.79
C ILE A 26 1.61 6.98 4.23
N LYS A 27 1.43 7.29 2.95
CA LYS A 27 2.14 8.41 2.33
C LYS A 27 1.81 9.73 3.01
N GLY A 28 0.55 9.92 3.38
CA GLY A 28 0.10 11.15 4.02
C GLY A 28 0.31 11.17 5.52
N LYS A 29 0.82 10.08 6.08
CA LYS A 29 1.05 9.96 7.52
C LYS A 29 -0.22 10.15 8.32
N ARG A 30 -1.34 9.60 7.79
CA ARG A 30 -2.65 9.77 8.41
C ARG A 30 -3.01 8.57 9.28
N LEU A 31 -2.02 7.87 9.76
CA LEU A 31 -2.27 6.61 10.48
C LEU A 31 -3.04 6.81 11.78
N ARG A 32 -2.96 8.00 12.36
CA ARG A 32 -3.69 8.26 13.60
C ARG A 32 -5.18 8.39 13.36
N MET A 33 -5.56 8.93 12.19
CA MET A 33 -6.96 9.16 11.90
C MET A 33 -7.60 7.97 11.22
N SER A 34 -6.83 7.24 10.44
CA SER A 34 -7.32 6.09 9.70
C SER A 34 -6.27 5.00 9.77
N PRO A 35 -6.16 4.32 10.91
CA PRO A 35 -5.12 3.30 11.04
C PRO A 35 -5.31 2.19 10.03
N VAL A 36 -4.21 1.86 9.37
CA VAL A 36 -4.18 0.78 8.39
C VAL A 36 -4.10 -0.54 9.16
N SER A 37 -4.86 -1.54 8.73
CA SER A 37 -4.84 -2.82 9.42
C SER A 37 -3.48 -3.50 9.26
N GLU A 38 -3.12 -4.32 10.24
CA GLU A 38 -1.87 -5.06 10.18
C GLU A 38 -1.82 -5.98 8.98
N SER A 39 -2.97 -6.53 8.62
CA SER A 39 -3.06 -7.40 7.46
C SER A 39 -2.67 -6.66 6.18
N ASP A 40 -3.15 -5.44 6.03
CA ASP A 40 -2.80 -4.63 4.86
C ASP A 40 -1.34 -4.23 4.86
N ILE A 41 -0.82 -3.89 6.04
CA ILE A 41 0.59 -3.54 6.16
C ILE A 41 1.46 -4.73 5.76
N ALA A 42 1.11 -5.92 6.22
CA ALA A 42 1.86 -7.12 5.89
C ALA A 42 1.82 -7.37 4.38
N THR A 43 0.65 -7.24 3.77
CA THR A 43 0.50 -7.44 2.34
C THR A 43 1.34 -6.46 1.55
N LEU A 44 1.27 -5.18 1.90
CA LEU A 44 2.02 -4.15 1.19
C LEU A 44 3.52 -4.34 1.35
N SER A 45 3.95 -4.78 2.54
CA SER A 45 5.34 -5.05 2.78
C SER A 45 5.82 -6.22 1.92
N GLN A 46 5.02 -7.27 1.81
CA GLN A 46 5.36 -8.42 0.98
C GLN A 46 5.46 -8.04 -0.49
N LEU A 47 4.66 -7.09 -0.92
CA LEU A 47 4.70 -6.62 -2.29
C LEU A 47 5.87 -5.67 -2.55
N GLY A 48 6.60 -5.29 -1.50
CA GLY A 48 7.72 -4.38 -1.65
C GLY A 48 7.31 -2.93 -1.81
N LEU A 49 6.08 -2.60 -1.47
CA LEU A 49 5.56 -1.24 -1.64
C LEU A 49 5.79 -0.37 -0.42
N ILE A 50 6.01 -0.98 0.73
CA ILE A 50 6.34 -0.25 1.95
C ILE A 50 7.44 -0.98 2.69
N GLU A 51 8.10 -0.27 3.59
CA GLU A 51 9.02 -0.88 4.54
C GLU A 51 8.74 -0.29 5.90
N ILE A 52 9.18 -0.99 6.93
CA ILE A 52 8.97 -0.55 8.29
C ILE A 52 10.27 0.07 8.80
N ARG A 53 10.19 1.32 9.23
CA ARG A 53 11.32 2.03 9.81
C ARG A 53 10.89 2.60 11.15
N ASP A 54 11.62 2.23 12.20
CA ASP A 54 11.30 2.70 13.56
C ASP A 54 9.84 2.42 13.90
N ASP A 55 9.38 1.21 13.52
CA ASP A 55 8.00 0.77 13.75
C ASP A 55 6.97 1.60 13.01
N VAL A 56 7.38 2.35 12.00
CA VAL A 56 6.47 3.17 11.19
C VAL A 56 6.55 2.71 9.74
N PRO A 57 5.42 2.43 9.10
CA PRO A 57 5.44 2.07 7.68
C PRO A 57 5.74 3.30 6.82
N VAL A 58 6.61 3.13 5.85
CA VAL A 58 6.94 4.18 4.89
C VAL A 58 6.90 3.59 3.49
N LEU A 59 6.59 4.41 2.51
CA LEU A 59 6.54 3.96 1.13
C LEU A 59 7.95 3.75 0.58
N THR A 60 8.11 2.67 -0.19
CA THR A 60 9.30 2.49 -0.99
C THR A 60 9.12 3.24 -2.31
N GLN A 61 10.15 3.25 -3.14
CA GLN A 61 10.01 3.83 -4.48
C GLN A 61 8.89 3.13 -5.24
N ALA A 62 8.81 1.81 -5.13
CA ALA A 62 7.75 1.05 -5.78
C ALA A 62 6.37 1.47 -5.26
N GLY A 63 6.26 1.79 -3.97
CA GLY A 63 5.01 2.25 -3.41
C GLY A 63 4.59 3.60 -3.99
N HIS A 64 5.54 4.52 -4.12
CA HIS A 64 5.25 5.80 -4.75
C HIS A 64 4.82 5.62 -6.20
N ASP A 65 5.50 4.74 -6.93
CA ASP A 65 5.16 4.47 -8.32
C ASP A 65 3.77 3.86 -8.44
N ALA A 66 3.37 3.04 -7.49
CA ALA A 66 2.06 2.40 -7.52
C ALA A 66 0.92 3.43 -7.35
N LEU A 67 1.20 4.52 -6.66
CA LEU A 67 0.20 5.56 -6.49
C LEU A 67 0.14 6.52 -7.68
N GLY A 68 1.15 6.47 -8.49
CA GLY A 68 1.20 7.33 -9.65
C GLY A 68 1.78 8.66 -9.33
#